data_7ceaecefe0f61c24571611d28e0c4cda
#
_entry.id   7ceaecefe0f61c24571611d28e0c4cda
#
_cell.length_a   1.000
_cell.length_b   1.000
_cell.length_c   1.000
_cell.angle_alpha   90.00
_cell.angle_beta   90.00
_cell.angle_gamma   90.00
#
_symmetry.space_group_name_H-M   'P 1'
#
loop_
_entity.id
_entity.type
_entity.pdbx_description
1 polymer ?
#
loop_
_entity_poly.entity_id
_entity_poly.type
_entity_poly.pdbx_seq_one_letter_code
_entity_poly.pdbx_strand_id
1 'polypeptide(L)'
;VRAACGDDEVYINQRVAEAENRTGHRNYALAHFLKSCSNLNSPCDRVLGTYFHQCAIEMSCQPLAAAGRFLAGFHPDFDMIGEPHVRSINALMMTAGHYDGSGEFAYSVGIPAKSGVGGGILAVVPRRASIAVWSPGLNRYGNSHLGTLALEKLSRFTGWSLFEVARV
;
A
#
# COMPACT_ATOMS: atom_id res chain seq x y z
N VAL A 1 6.63 -9.90 6.10
CA VAL A 1 6.53 -9.80 4.64
C VAL A 1 6.98 -11.11 3.99
N ARG A 2 8.19 -11.63 4.27
CA ARG A 2 8.71 -12.89 3.70
C ARG A 2 7.69 -14.04 3.83
N ALA A 3 7.16 -14.27 5.02
CA ALA A 3 6.13 -15.29 5.23
C ALA A 3 4.86 -15.08 4.38
N ALA A 4 4.47 -13.82 4.14
CA ALA A 4 3.29 -13.51 3.35
C ALA A 4 3.50 -13.69 1.84
N CYS A 5 4.72 -13.50 1.34
CA CYS A 5 5.03 -13.67 -0.09
C CYS A 5 5.67 -15.02 -0.45
N GLY A 6 6.14 -15.78 0.54
CA GLY A 6 6.87 -17.02 0.32
C GLY A 6 8.23 -16.82 -0.33
N ASP A 7 8.87 -15.66 -0.08
CA ASP A 7 10.13 -15.26 -0.69
C ASP A 7 11.10 -14.75 0.39
N ASP A 8 12.15 -15.52 0.66
CA ASP A 8 13.16 -15.20 1.67
C ASP A 8 14.21 -14.20 1.18
N GLU A 9 14.25 -13.92 -0.13
CA GLU A 9 15.18 -12.95 -0.72
C GLU A 9 14.71 -11.50 -0.56
N VAL A 10 13.47 -11.26 -0.13
CA VAL A 10 12.98 -9.92 0.23
C VAL A 10 13.83 -9.31 1.34
N TYR A 11 14.35 -8.13 1.12
CA TYR A 11 15.26 -7.46 2.06
C TYR A 11 14.92 -6.00 2.28
N ILE A 12 15.53 -5.40 3.30
CA ILE A 12 15.45 -3.97 3.57
C ILE A 12 16.66 -3.29 2.94
N ASN A 13 16.42 -2.31 2.06
CA ASN A 13 17.48 -1.49 1.50
C ASN A 13 17.89 -0.42 2.53
N GLN A 14 19.02 -0.65 3.21
CA GLN A 14 19.51 0.24 4.27
C GLN A 14 19.76 1.66 3.78
N ARG A 15 20.27 1.83 2.55
CA ARG A 15 20.53 3.16 1.97
C ARG A 15 19.22 3.95 1.79
N VAL A 16 18.13 3.28 1.43
CA VAL A 16 16.80 3.90 1.31
C VAL A 16 16.28 4.26 2.70
N ALA A 17 16.37 3.35 3.68
CA ALA A 17 15.93 3.62 5.05
C ALA A 17 16.67 4.82 5.68
N GLU A 18 17.98 4.91 5.48
CA GLU A 18 18.78 6.04 5.94
C GLU A 18 18.44 7.35 5.23
N ALA A 19 18.17 7.30 3.92
CA ALA A 19 17.75 8.47 3.15
C ALA A 19 16.39 8.97 3.64
N GLU A 20 15.41 8.08 3.83
CA GLU A 20 14.09 8.39 4.40
C GLU A 20 14.20 9.01 5.80
N ASN A 21 15.04 8.45 6.67
CA ASN A 21 15.28 9.01 8.00
C ASN A 21 15.86 10.43 7.94
N ARG A 22 16.81 10.67 7.04
CA ARG A 22 17.49 11.96 6.89
C ARG A 22 16.59 13.05 6.32
N THR A 23 15.63 12.69 5.44
CA THR A 23 14.77 13.63 4.72
C THR A 23 13.32 13.61 5.18
N GLY A 24 12.97 12.77 6.15
CA GLY A 24 11.61 12.50 6.62
C GLY A 24 11.00 13.59 7.52
N HIS A 25 11.32 14.88 7.29
CA HIS A 25 10.86 16.00 8.15
C HIS A 25 9.34 16.04 8.33
N ARG A 26 8.56 15.76 7.28
CA ARG A 26 7.09 15.71 7.37
C ARG A 26 6.63 14.56 8.27
N ASN A 27 7.29 13.40 8.20
CA ASN A 27 6.96 12.24 9.04
C ASN A 27 7.25 12.54 10.51
N TYR A 28 8.36 13.21 10.80
CA TYR A 28 8.67 13.68 12.15
C TYR A 28 7.63 14.67 12.68
N ALA A 29 7.21 15.65 11.87
CA ALA A 29 6.17 16.59 12.25
C ALA A 29 4.85 15.88 12.58
N LEU A 30 4.44 14.91 11.75
CA LEU A 30 3.23 14.10 11.98
C LEU A 30 3.35 13.22 13.22
N ALA A 31 4.50 12.58 13.46
CA ALA A 31 4.72 11.76 14.65
C ALA A 31 4.64 12.59 15.93
N HIS A 32 5.24 13.78 15.96
CA HIS A 32 5.14 14.70 17.08
C HIS A 32 3.72 15.23 17.28
N PHE A 33 2.99 15.50 16.19
CA PHE A 33 1.58 15.86 16.26
C PHE A 33 0.74 14.74 16.88
N LEU A 34 0.88 13.49 16.41
CA LEU A 34 0.19 12.34 17.02
C LEU A 34 0.54 12.16 18.49
N LYS A 35 1.81 12.39 18.84
CA LYS A 35 2.26 12.32 20.24
C LYS A 35 1.61 13.41 21.10
N SER A 36 1.46 14.63 20.59
CA SER A 36 0.79 15.74 21.30
C SER A 36 -0.69 15.46 21.58
N CYS A 37 -1.33 14.64 20.73
CA CYS A 37 -2.72 14.18 20.90
C CYS A 37 -2.83 12.88 21.72
N SER A 38 -1.75 12.41 22.35
CA SER A 38 -1.70 11.13 23.09
C SER A 38 -1.99 9.87 22.25
N ASN A 39 -1.89 9.98 20.92
CA ASN A 39 -2.09 8.87 19.98
C ASN A 39 -0.80 8.11 19.63
N LEU A 40 0.36 8.53 20.18
CA LEU A 40 1.65 7.89 20.01
C LEU A 40 2.36 7.79 21.36
N ASN A 41 2.42 6.60 21.94
CA ASN A 41 3.01 6.38 23.27
C ASN A 41 4.54 6.18 23.21
N SER A 42 5.06 5.53 22.18
CA SER A 42 6.49 5.29 22.00
C SER A 42 7.27 6.57 21.62
N PRO A 43 8.60 6.62 21.83
CA PRO A 43 9.42 7.70 21.29
C PRO A 43 9.30 7.81 19.76
N CYS A 44 9.20 9.04 19.24
CA CYS A 44 9.01 9.29 17.81
C CYS A 44 10.14 8.67 16.97
N ASP A 45 11.38 8.80 17.40
CA ASP A 45 12.55 8.24 16.68
C ASP A 45 12.47 6.72 16.54
N ARG A 46 12.03 6.02 17.57
CA ARG A 46 11.86 4.57 17.53
C ARG A 46 10.76 4.16 16.53
N VAL A 47 9.63 4.87 16.57
CA VAL A 47 8.50 4.59 15.66
C VAL A 47 8.89 4.87 14.22
N LEU A 48 9.51 6.02 13.97
CA LEU A 48 9.92 6.41 12.62
C LEU A 48 11.08 5.57 12.10
N GLY A 49 12.03 5.18 12.95
CA GLY A 49 13.09 4.25 12.57
C GLY A 49 12.51 2.92 12.04
N THR A 50 11.54 2.34 12.75
CA THR A 50 10.82 1.15 12.29
C THR A 50 10.06 1.41 10.98
N TYR A 51 9.35 2.54 10.89
CA TYR A 51 8.58 2.93 9.72
C TYR A 51 9.46 3.07 8.47
N PHE A 52 10.59 3.76 8.55
CA PHE A 52 11.51 3.95 7.42
C PHE A 52 12.11 2.63 6.92
N HIS A 53 12.39 1.69 7.84
CA HIS A 53 12.82 0.34 7.45
C HIS A 53 11.71 -0.43 6.73
N GLN A 54 10.46 -0.31 7.16
CA GLN A 54 9.33 -0.93 6.46
C GLN A 54 9.11 -0.31 5.07
N CYS A 55 9.24 1.01 4.92
CA CYS A 55 9.16 1.70 3.64
C CYS A 55 10.31 1.35 2.68
N ALA A 56 11.44 0.89 3.21
CA ALA A 56 12.64 0.51 2.47
C ALA A 56 12.69 -0.98 2.09
N ILE A 57 11.61 -1.73 2.28
CA ILE A 57 11.53 -3.12 1.82
C ILE A 57 11.55 -3.13 0.28
N GLU A 58 12.50 -3.87 -0.28
CA GLU A 58 12.70 -4.00 -1.72
C GLU A 58 12.27 -5.38 -2.21
N MET A 59 11.42 -5.38 -3.23
CA MET A 59 10.90 -6.59 -3.85
C MET A 59 10.37 -6.29 -5.26
N SER A 60 10.25 -7.33 -6.09
CA SER A 60 9.59 -7.21 -7.41
C SER A 60 8.06 -7.25 -7.28
N CYS A 61 7.36 -7.06 -8.40
CA CYS A 61 5.88 -7.13 -8.42
C CYS A 61 5.34 -8.51 -8.04
N GLN A 62 6.04 -9.59 -8.36
CA GLN A 62 5.55 -10.93 -8.09
C GLN A 62 5.45 -11.23 -6.58
N PRO A 63 6.49 -11.08 -5.75
CA PRO A 63 6.36 -11.24 -4.30
C PRO A 63 5.44 -10.18 -3.67
N LEU A 64 5.36 -8.95 -4.21
CA LEU A 64 4.41 -7.96 -3.71
C LEU A 64 2.97 -8.39 -3.93
N ALA A 65 2.62 -8.90 -5.12
CA ALA A 65 1.30 -9.46 -5.39
C ALA A 65 1.00 -10.69 -4.52
N ALA A 66 2.00 -11.58 -4.33
CA ALA A 66 1.87 -12.73 -3.45
C ALA A 66 1.61 -12.33 -2.00
N ALA A 67 2.37 -11.33 -1.49
CA ALA A 67 2.18 -10.78 -0.14
C ALA A 67 0.77 -10.20 0.09
N GLY A 68 0.14 -9.62 -0.94
CA GLY A 68 -1.20 -9.05 -0.83
C GLY A 68 -2.34 -10.08 -0.85
N ARG A 69 -2.08 -11.37 -1.09
CA ARG A 69 -3.13 -12.41 -1.24
C ARG A 69 -4.01 -12.55 0.00
N PHE A 70 -3.46 -12.42 1.20
CA PHE A 70 -4.25 -12.49 2.43
C PHE A 70 -5.30 -11.35 2.51
N LEU A 71 -5.00 -10.17 1.97
CA LEU A 71 -5.96 -9.06 1.89
C LEU A 71 -7.11 -9.35 0.92
N ALA A 72 -6.86 -10.21 -0.06
CA ALA A 72 -7.88 -10.71 -0.98
C ALA A 72 -8.61 -11.97 -0.47
N GLY A 73 -8.18 -12.54 0.66
CA GLY A 73 -8.76 -13.75 1.24
C GLY A 73 -8.27 -15.06 0.60
N PHE A 74 -7.08 -15.09 -0.01
CA PHE A 74 -6.52 -16.26 -0.71
C PHE A 74 -5.26 -16.85 -0.08
N HIS A 75 -4.97 -16.55 1.15
CA HIS A 75 -3.78 -17.10 1.82
C HIS A 75 -4.19 -17.90 3.06
N PRO A 76 -4.63 -19.18 2.90
CA PRO A 76 -5.15 -20.00 3.98
C PRO A 76 -4.13 -20.25 5.10
N ASP A 77 -2.83 -20.25 4.77
CA ASP A 77 -1.75 -20.51 5.74
C ASP A 77 -1.25 -19.22 6.43
N PHE A 78 -1.82 -18.07 6.13
CA PHE A 78 -1.43 -16.78 6.71
C PHE A 78 -2.51 -16.28 7.68
N ASP A 79 -2.65 -16.96 8.81
CA ASP A 79 -3.65 -16.65 9.85
C ASP A 79 -3.13 -15.63 10.90
N MET A 80 -2.09 -14.86 10.56
CA MET A 80 -1.55 -13.86 11.48
C MET A 80 -2.46 -12.63 11.65
N ILE A 81 -3.39 -12.40 10.72
CA ILE A 81 -4.24 -11.21 10.71
C ILE A 81 -5.69 -11.66 10.47
N GLY A 82 -6.51 -11.58 11.51
CA GLY A 82 -7.92 -11.96 11.44
C GLY A 82 -8.75 -11.07 10.50
N GLU A 83 -9.88 -11.60 10.03
CA GLU A 83 -10.81 -10.95 9.08
C GLU A 83 -11.17 -9.49 9.41
N PRO A 84 -11.44 -9.10 10.69
CA PRO A 84 -11.74 -7.70 11.02
C PRO A 84 -10.60 -6.74 10.69
N HIS A 85 -9.35 -7.19 10.87
CA HIS A 85 -8.17 -6.38 10.54
C HIS A 85 -7.96 -6.27 9.03
N VAL A 86 -8.16 -7.36 8.28
CA VAL A 86 -8.13 -7.35 6.81
C VAL A 86 -9.16 -6.35 6.25
N ARG A 87 -10.38 -6.37 6.79
CA ARG A 87 -11.42 -5.39 6.43
C ARG A 87 -10.98 -3.96 6.69
N SER A 88 -10.40 -3.70 7.87
CA SER A 88 -9.91 -2.37 8.25
C SER A 88 -8.77 -1.91 7.34
N ILE A 89 -7.82 -2.80 7.01
CA ILE A 89 -6.71 -2.50 6.09
C ILE A 89 -7.25 -2.14 4.70
N ASN A 90 -8.15 -2.95 4.14
CA ASN A 90 -8.74 -2.69 2.82
C ASN A 90 -9.52 -1.36 2.79
N ALA A 91 -10.25 -1.03 3.86
CA ALA A 91 -10.95 0.24 3.99
C ALA A 91 -9.97 1.43 4.03
N LEU A 92 -8.87 1.32 4.79
CA LEU A 92 -7.83 2.34 4.83
C LEU A 92 -7.11 2.47 3.48
N MET A 93 -6.84 1.36 2.78
CA MET A 93 -6.28 1.38 1.44
C MET A 93 -7.19 2.10 0.44
N MET A 94 -8.51 1.94 0.55
CA MET A 94 -9.47 2.64 -0.30
C MET A 94 -9.50 4.15 -0.02
N THR A 95 -9.47 4.55 1.24
CA THR A 95 -9.72 5.95 1.65
C THR A 95 -8.46 6.80 1.77
N ALA A 96 -7.31 6.18 2.01
CA ALA A 96 -6.03 6.86 2.29
C ALA A 96 -4.81 6.22 1.59
N GLY A 97 -5.01 5.27 0.68
CA GLY A 97 -3.91 4.50 0.08
C GLY A 97 -3.09 5.25 -0.97
N HIS A 98 -3.58 6.35 -1.51
CA HIS A 98 -2.98 7.12 -2.60
C HIS A 98 -2.70 8.59 -2.23
N TYR A 99 -2.34 8.85 -0.96
CA TYR A 99 -2.08 10.21 -0.45
C TYR A 99 -3.27 11.15 -0.74
N ASP A 100 -3.01 12.40 -1.11
CA ASP A 100 -4.05 13.37 -1.44
C ASP A 100 -4.84 13.02 -2.71
N GLY A 101 -4.38 12.03 -3.50
CA GLY A 101 -5.05 11.50 -4.70
C GLY A 101 -5.99 10.32 -4.43
N SER A 102 -6.24 9.93 -3.17
CA SER A 102 -7.06 8.74 -2.85
C SER A 102 -8.49 8.82 -3.38
N GLY A 103 -9.11 9.99 -3.33
CA GLY A 103 -10.46 10.21 -3.88
C GLY A 103 -10.52 10.09 -5.40
N GLU A 104 -9.53 10.64 -6.11
CA GLU A 104 -9.42 10.53 -7.57
C GLU A 104 -9.18 9.07 -7.99
N PHE A 105 -8.31 8.35 -7.25
CA PHE A 105 -8.07 6.92 -7.49
C PHE A 105 -9.33 6.07 -7.21
N ALA A 106 -10.04 6.35 -6.13
CA ALA A 106 -11.30 5.66 -5.82
C ALA A 106 -12.34 5.85 -6.94
N TYR A 107 -12.45 7.06 -7.50
CA TYR A 107 -13.36 7.34 -8.61
C TYR A 107 -12.94 6.64 -9.90
N SER A 108 -11.66 6.70 -10.26
CA SER A 108 -11.18 6.19 -11.55
C SER A 108 -10.95 4.67 -11.57
N VAL A 109 -10.50 4.09 -10.45
CA VAL A 109 -10.15 2.67 -10.32
C VAL A 109 -11.15 1.90 -9.45
N GLY A 110 -11.54 2.46 -8.30
CA GLY A 110 -12.53 1.89 -7.42
C GLY A 110 -12.17 0.56 -6.76
N ILE A 111 -10.87 0.31 -6.54
CA ILE A 111 -10.32 -0.89 -5.91
C ILE A 111 -9.43 -0.47 -4.75
N PRO A 112 -9.53 -1.08 -3.56
CA PRO A 112 -8.57 -0.85 -2.47
C PRO A 112 -7.14 -1.01 -2.95
N ALA A 113 -6.31 0.03 -2.75
CA ALA A 113 -4.91 -0.05 -3.17
C ALA A 113 -4.00 0.84 -2.33
N LYS A 114 -2.70 0.51 -2.27
CA LYS A 114 -1.66 1.29 -1.61
C LYS A 114 -0.52 1.56 -2.57
N SER A 115 -0.22 2.83 -2.75
CA SER A 115 0.93 3.28 -3.53
C SER A 115 2.16 3.55 -2.68
N GLY A 116 3.34 3.46 -3.30
CA GLY A 116 4.61 3.87 -2.74
C GLY A 116 5.35 4.82 -3.68
N VAL A 117 6.12 5.75 -3.10
CA VAL A 117 6.94 6.71 -3.88
C VAL A 117 8.05 6.03 -4.70
N GLY A 118 8.33 4.75 -4.47
CA GLY A 118 9.18 3.94 -5.35
C GLY A 118 8.52 3.54 -6.67
N GLY A 119 7.27 3.93 -6.91
CA GLY A 119 6.53 3.66 -8.15
C GLY A 119 5.70 2.37 -8.14
N GLY A 120 5.65 1.66 -7.02
CA GLY A 120 4.82 0.45 -6.84
C GLY A 120 3.41 0.78 -6.39
N ILE A 121 2.43 -0.01 -6.82
CA ILE A 121 1.06 -0.02 -6.30
C ILE A 121 0.66 -1.47 -6.05
N LEU A 122 0.21 -1.76 -4.84
CA LEU A 122 -0.49 -3.00 -4.50
C LEU A 122 -2.00 -2.71 -4.49
N ALA A 123 -2.76 -3.40 -5.33
CA ALA A 123 -4.22 -3.31 -5.39
C ALA A 123 -4.85 -4.66 -5.02
N VAL A 124 -5.99 -4.62 -4.35
CA VAL A 124 -6.67 -5.80 -3.83
C VAL A 124 -8.12 -5.81 -4.29
N VAL A 125 -8.50 -6.88 -4.98
CA VAL A 125 -9.90 -7.16 -5.30
C VAL A 125 -10.37 -8.27 -4.37
N PRO A 126 -11.18 -7.95 -3.33
CA PRO A 126 -11.60 -8.95 -2.34
C PRO A 126 -12.22 -10.17 -3.00
N ARG A 127 -11.76 -11.36 -2.59
CA ARG A 127 -12.16 -12.69 -3.10
C ARG A 127 -11.85 -12.92 -4.58
N ARG A 128 -10.98 -12.10 -5.21
CA ARG A 128 -10.68 -12.24 -6.64
C ARG A 128 -9.19 -12.17 -6.94
N ALA A 129 -8.50 -11.11 -6.51
CA ALA A 129 -7.12 -10.92 -6.91
C ALA A 129 -6.33 -10.03 -5.94
N SER A 130 -5.03 -10.26 -5.90
CA SER A 130 -4.02 -9.31 -5.45
C SER A 130 -3.14 -8.95 -6.65
N ILE A 131 -2.98 -7.66 -6.89
CA ILE A 131 -2.36 -7.12 -8.11
C ILE A 131 -1.24 -6.18 -7.71
N ALA A 132 -0.06 -6.37 -8.26
CA ALA A 132 1.04 -5.43 -8.11
C ALA A 132 1.42 -4.86 -9.48
N VAL A 133 1.61 -3.54 -9.53
CA VAL A 133 2.12 -2.84 -10.71
C VAL A 133 3.26 -1.93 -10.29
N TRP A 134 4.22 -1.73 -11.18
CA TRP A 134 5.33 -0.82 -10.95
C TRP A 134 5.63 0.02 -12.19
N SER A 135 5.85 1.32 -11.98
CA SER A 135 6.37 2.24 -12.98
C SER A 135 7.00 3.44 -12.27
N PRO A 136 8.21 3.89 -12.65
CA PRO A 136 8.98 4.89 -11.91
C PRO A 136 8.44 6.33 -12.02
N GLY A 137 7.68 6.66 -13.06
CA GLY A 137 7.12 7.99 -13.24
C GLY A 137 5.96 8.27 -12.27
N LEU A 138 6.10 9.31 -11.42
CA LEU A 138 5.09 9.67 -10.44
C LEU A 138 4.22 10.83 -10.93
N ASN A 139 2.94 10.83 -10.54
CA ASN A 139 2.03 11.95 -10.73
C ASN A 139 2.24 13.03 -9.63
N ARG A 140 1.46 14.12 -9.68
CA ARG A 140 1.52 15.24 -8.73
C ARG A 140 1.31 14.85 -7.26
N TYR A 141 0.71 13.69 -7.00
CA TYR A 141 0.45 13.18 -5.65
C TYR A 141 1.54 12.23 -5.15
N GLY A 142 2.52 11.87 -5.98
CA GLY A 142 3.56 10.90 -5.66
C GLY A 142 3.17 9.44 -5.93
N ASN A 143 2.13 9.20 -6.72
CA ASN A 143 1.68 7.86 -7.13
C ASN A 143 2.20 7.52 -8.53
N SER A 144 2.48 6.25 -8.79
CA SER A 144 2.85 5.78 -10.12
C SER A 144 1.80 6.17 -11.18
N HIS A 145 2.19 7.01 -12.16
CA HIS A 145 1.27 7.51 -13.16
C HIS A 145 0.78 6.39 -14.09
N LEU A 146 1.69 5.67 -14.71
CA LEU A 146 1.34 4.56 -15.61
C LEU A 146 0.75 3.37 -14.87
N GLY A 147 1.18 3.12 -13.62
CA GLY A 147 0.58 2.11 -12.76
C GLY A 147 -0.90 2.41 -12.46
N THR A 148 -1.23 3.66 -12.17
CA THR A 148 -2.63 4.10 -11.98
C THR A 148 -3.45 3.90 -13.25
N LEU A 149 -2.94 4.31 -14.42
CA LEU A 149 -3.63 4.11 -15.70
C LEU A 149 -3.84 2.63 -16.06
N ALA A 150 -2.87 1.78 -15.75
CA ALA A 150 -2.99 0.34 -15.96
C ALA A 150 -4.11 -0.27 -15.09
N LEU A 151 -4.16 0.12 -13.81
CA LEU A 151 -5.22 -0.33 -12.90
C LEU A 151 -6.60 0.22 -13.29
N GLU A 152 -6.70 1.45 -13.77
CA GLU A 152 -7.94 2.03 -14.29
C GLU A 152 -8.47 1.23 -15.48
N LYS A 153 -7.60 0.96 -16.48
CA LYS A 153 -7.97 0.15 -17.64
C LYS A 153 -8.39 -1.27 -17.24
N LEU A 154 -7.63 -1.89 -16.33
CA LEU A 154 -7.97 -3.23 -15.82
C LEU A 154 -9.33 -3.23 -15.11
N SER A 155 -9.56 -2.28 -14.22
CA SER A 155 -10.82 -2.16 -13.48
C SER A 155 -12.02 -1.98 -14.42
N ARG A 156 -11.91 -1.09 -15.40
CA ARG A 156 -12.96 -0.88 -16.42
C ARG A 156 -13.19 -2.12 -17.29
N PHE A 157 -12.13 -2.82 -17.68
CA PHE A 157 -12.23 -4.02 -18.50
C PHE A 157 -12.90 -5.18 -17.76
N THR A 158 -12.58 -5.34 -16.49
CA THR A 158 -13.06 -6.46 -15.66
C THR A 158 -14.37 -6.17 -14.93
N GLY A 159 -14.77 -4.89 -14.81
CA GLY A 159 -15.90 -4.48 -13.98
C GLY A 159 -15.62 -4.71 -12.48
N TRP A 160 -14.36 -4.64 -12.04
CA TRP A 160 -13.98 -4.93 -10.64
C TRP A 160 -14.06 -3.73 -9.71
N SER A 161 -14.43 -2.56 -10.23
CA SER A 161 -14.67 -1.40 -9.37
C SER A 161 -15.78 -1.70 -8.36
N LEU A 162 -15.57 -1.30 -7.10
CA LEU A 162 -16.62 -1.33 -6.07
C LEU A 162 -17.78 -0.40 -6.39
N PHE A 163 -17.59 0.55 -7.31
CA PHE A 163 -18.57 1.54 -7.75
C PHE A 163 -19.15 1.23 -9.14
N GLU A 164 -18.87 0.04 -9.68
CA GLU A 164 -19.42 -0.35 -10.98
C GLU A 164 -20.95 -0.44 -10.90
N VAL A 165 -21.61 0.24 -11.85
CA VAL A 165 -23.06 0.17 -11.99
C VAL A 165 -23.38 -0.96 -12.94
N ALA A 166 -24.25 -1.89 -12.54
CA ALA A 166 -24.71 -2.96 -13.42
C ALA A 166 -25.24 -2.36 -14.72
N ARG A 167 -24.65 -2.75 -15.85
CA ARG A 167 -25.24 -2.43 -17.15
C ARG A 167 -26.54 -3.24 -17.26
N VAL A 168 -27.66 -2.54 -17.23
CA VAL A 168 -29.00 -3.11 -17.49
C VAL A 168 -29.11 -3.47 -18.96
#